data_1cc112f11e5ac7207af2a9593a05bff8
#
_entry.id   1cc112f11e5ac7207af2a9593a05bff8
#
_cell.length_a   1.000
_cell.length_b   1.000
_cell.length_c   1.000
_cell.angle_alpha   90.00
_cell.angle_beta   90.00
_cell.angle_gamma   90.00
#
_symmetry.space_group_name_H-M   'P 1'
#
loop_
_entity.id
_entity.type
_entity.pdbx_description
1 polymer ?
#
loop_
_entity_poly.entity_id
_entity_poly.type
_entity_poly.pdbx_seq_one_letter_code
_entity_poly.pdbx_strand_id
1 'polypeptide(L)'
;MDGKNTPRLNSKASATKDELALLVEAIESALARRDYREAASLIEQNLAATWFGFPTHRTSEVLGLIVSKLERPPPLLVATHKIMTAPGSDLSNTAPLLENLDTDDPGQMLALAMFRMADYRFHGRTTEASEQIDTAEANLAQLRDKLPRQSHWPQHAAVQIGNTAMLGGDFTKALASFMRAQMLPPSSRFGFLEREAIVKSALIHACFGNATTADGLLKRTGRARRTSSWCEAQIDAQEEFVRILTYAGEVEEALERLEAISLQDIGEMWPFYIVALHRILEVAGHHDELEHQLEMLDSLPFPRVDGEGFTGSVIPLKRAMTALQSGRGAEALRFLDRADPRLTYTKLAQSAADLYVGRTQQAMDQALALRKDTRGFRLMEIRRLSVLASAQYIAGDPEATVQTLRWVAGLPRGLSPHELVLFSTEMRMLGEEQVENWPKTAIGNAIFLPELPKPGKTLTGREIEILTLLSQGHTRADIAEKLFISLSTVKTQLRALYRKLDVSSAADAIFEGERRGVL
;
A
#
# COMPACT_ATOMS: atom_id res chain seq x y z
N MET A 1 -47.21 21.07 37.86
CA MET A 1 -46.72 19.95 38.61
C MET A 1 -45.95 19.10 37.63
N ASP A 2 -44.80 19.47 37.27
CA ASP A 2 -43.44 19.21 37.82
C ASP A 2 -43.10 17.73 37.89
N GLY A 3 -42.18 17.36 37.09
CA GLY A 3 -41.55 16.07 37.04
C GLY A 3 -40.39 16.04 36.06
N LYS A 4 -39.35 16.91 36.29
CA LYS A 4 -38.04 16.82 35.62
C LYS A 4 -37.41 15.48 35.97
N ASN A 5 -37.19 14.65 34.98
CA ASN A 5 -36.28 13.51 35.09
C ASN A 5 -35.02 13.76 34.25
N THR A 6 -34.04 14.36 34.89
CA THR A 6 -32.66 14.45 34.41
C THR A 6 -32.04 13.06 34.55
N PRO A 7 -31.43 12.47 33.50
CA PRO A 7 -30.62 11.28 33.68
C PRO A 7 -29.34 11.66 34.41
N ARG A 8 -29.16 11.11 35.59
CA ARG A 8 -27.93 11.17 36.36
C ARG A 8 -26.82 10.54 35.56
N LEU A 9 -25.83 11.34 35.19
CA LEU A 9 -24.48 10.86 34.86
C LEU A 9 -23.95 10.07 36.06
N ASN A 10 -24.00 8.76 35.96
CA ASN A 10 -23.44 7.88 36.95
C ASN A 10 -22.04 7.46 36.57
N SER A 11 -21.19 7.76 37.55
CA SER A 11 -19.95 7.08 37.95
C SER A 11 -18.83 7.07 36.90
N LYS A 12 -17.84 7.91 37.19
CA LYS A 12 -16.43 7.62 36.96
C LYS A 12 -16.12 6.23 37.52
N ALA A 13 -16.23 5.20 36.69
CA ALA A 13 -15.49 3.99 36.93
C ALA A 13 -14.01 4.40 36.87
N SER A 14 -13.33 4.34 38.00
CA SER A 14 -11.88 4.40 38.08
C SER A 14 -11.37 3.30 37.12
N ALA A 15 -10.95 3.68 35.94
CA ALA A 15 -10.32 2.78 35.03
C ALA A 15 -9.07 2.24 35.71
N THR A 16 -9.09 0.98 36.09
CA THR A 16 -7.89 0.29 36.59
C THR A 16 -6.81 0.45 35.52
N LYS A 17 -5.69 1.09 35.91
CA LYS A 17 -4.53 1.27 35.04
C LYS A 17 -4.09 -0.08 34.52
N ASP A 18 -3.78 -0.14 33.24
CA ASP A 18 -3.24 -1.36 32.65
C ASP A 18 -1.77 -1.58 33.07
N GLU A 19 -1.22 -2.74 32.73
CA GLU A 19 0.15 -3.12 33.12
C GLU A 19 1.22 -2.22 32.49
N LEU A 20 0.96 -1.64 31.30
CA LEU A 20 1.87 -0.68 30.67
C LEU A 20 1.90 0.63 31.45
N ALA A 21 0.74 1.17 31.82
CA ALA A 21 0.64 2.39 32.61
C ALA A 21 1.33 2.24 33.96
N LEU A 22 1.18 1.09 34.61
CA LEU A 22 1.85 0.82 35.90
C LEU A 22 3.37 0.76 35.75
N LEU A 23 3.89 0.17 34.67
CA LEU A 23 5.33 0.13 34.39
C LEU A 23 5.88 1.54 34.12
N VAL A 24 5.18 2.33 33.31
CA VAL A 24 5.56 3.73 33.01
C VAL A 24 5.61 4.55 34.30
N GLU A 25 4.60 4.44 35.18
CA GLU A 25 4.61 5.10 36.50
C GLU A 25 5.79 4.67 37.39
N ALA A 26 6.12 3.38 37.42
CA ALA A 26 7.24 2.89 38.18
C ALA A 26 8.57 3.47 37.70
N ILE A 27 8.78 3.50 36.37
CA ILE A 27 9.99 4.09 35.78
C ILE A 27 10.04 5.59 36.06
N GLU A 28 8.97 6.35 35.82
CA GLU A 28 8.92 7.80 36.07
C GLU A 28 9.12 8.11 37.56
N SER A 29 8.58 7.29 38.44
CA SER A 29 8.79 7.43 39.91
C SER A 29 10.26 7.20 40.30
N ALA A 30 10.94 6.21 39.73
CA ALA A 30 12.37 5.97 39.96
C ALA A 30 13.21 7.16 39.44
N LEU A 31 12.89 7.69 38.25
CA LEU A 31 13.54 8.89 37.69
C LEU A 31 13.35 10.13 38.54
N ALA A 32 12.14 10.35 39.07
CA ALA A 32 11.83 11.47 39.96
C ALA A 32 12.63 11.40 41.26
N ARG A 33 12.86 10.21 41.81
CA ARG A 33 13.72 9.97 42.95
C ARG A 33 15.21 10.00 42.62
N ARG A 34 15.59 10.16 41.34
CA ARG A 34 16.96 10.08 40.81
C ARG A 34 17.60 8.70 41.01
N ASP A 35 16.79 7.66 41.14
CA ASP A 35 17.26 6.29 41.20
C ASP A 35 17.38 5.73 39.76
N TYR A 36 18.46 6.14 39.09
CA TYR A 36 18.74 5.74 37.73
C TYR A 36 19.09 4.24 37.58
N ARG A 37 19.54 3.58 38.67
CA ARG A 37 19.79 2.15 38.66
C ARG A 37 18.50 1.35 38.68
N GLU A 38 17.54 1.73 39.52
CA GLU A 38 16.21 1.12 39.52
C GLU A 38 15.50 1.34 38.17
N ALA A 39 15.52 2.57 37.64
CA ALA A 39 14.94 2.87 36.35
C ALA A 39 15.57 2.03 35.22
N ALA A 40 16.90 1.92 35.19
CA ALA A 40 17.61 1.08 34.22
C ALA A 40 17.22 -0.39 34.31
N SER A 41 17.13 -0.94 35.52
CA SER A 41 16.75 -2.33 35.77
C SER A 41 15.32 -2.62 35.31
N LEU A 42 14.38 -1.71 35.61
CA LEU A 42 12.97 -1.81 35.18
C LEU A 42 12.87 -1.83 33.64
N ILE A 43 13.61 -0.95 32.97
CA ILE A 43 13.61 -0.86 31.51
C ILE A 43 14.26 -2.10 30.88
N GLU A 44 15.40 -2.52 31.37
CA GLU A 44 16.13 -3.69 30.84
C GLU A 44 15.30 -4.96 30.91
N GLN A 45 14.58 -5.17 32.02
CA GLN A 45 13.68 -6.30 32.20
C GLN A 45 12.41 -6.22 31.36
N ASN A 46 12.03 -5.02 30.91
CA ASN A 46 10.76 -4.76 30.22
C ASN A 46 10.94 -3.90 28.96
N LEU A 47 12.00 -4.09 28.20
CA LEU A 47 12.37 -3.19 27.09
C LEU A 47 11.23 -2.99 26.08
N ALA A 48 10.59 -4.07 25.61
CA ALA A 48 9.46 -3.98 24.70
C ALA A 48 8.26 -3.23 25.31
N ALA A 49 7.95 -3.47 26.60
CA ALA A 49 6.87 -2.77 27.28
C ALA A 49 7.22 -1.29 27.50
N THR A 50 8.47 -0.97 27.75
CA THR A 50 8.94 0.43 27.84
C THR A 50 8.77 1.13 26.50
N TRP A 51 9.16 0.50 25.40
CA TRP A 51 8.98 1.03 24.04
C TRP A 51 7.51 1.35 23.74
N PHE A 52 6.60 0.45 24.07
CA PHE A 52 5.17 0.64 23.78
C PHE A 52 4.43 1.48 24.84
N GLY A 53 5.01 1.66 26.02
CA GLY A 53 4.42 2.45 27.11
C GLY A 53 4.73 3.94 27.04
N PHE A 54 5.94 4.30 26.59
CA PHE A 54 6.32 5.70 26.40
C PHE A 54 6.21 6.11 24.94
N PRO A 55 5.77 7.35 24.64
CA PRO A 55 5.95 7.94 23.31
C PRO A 55 7.42 7.89 22.88
N THR A 56 7.68 7.75 21.59
CA THR A 56 9.05 7.52 21.04
C THR A 56 10.05 8.58 21.49
N HIS A 57 9.67 9.87 21.46
CA HIS A 57 10.53 10.97 21.93
C HIS A 57 10.85 10.82 23.43
N ARG A 58 9.87 10.45 24.25
CA ARG A 58 10.06 10.26 25.70
C ARG A 58 10.95 9.06 26.00
N THR A 59 10.82 7.97 25.25
CA THR A 59 11.72 6.81 25.36
C THR A 59 13.16 7.23 25.12
N SER A 60 13.44 8.01 24.07
CA SER A 60 14.78 8.52 23.78
C SER A 60 15.33 9.40 24.89
N GLU A 61 14.52 10.32 25.44
CA GLU A 61 14.91 11.18 26.57
C GLU A 61 15.25 10.37 27.82
N VAL A 62 14.40 9.41 28.17
CA VAL A 62 14.58 8.56 29.37
C VAL A 62 15.85 7.72 29.22
N LEU A 63 16.08 7.10 28.07
CA LEU A 63 17.30 6.33 27.81
C LEU A 63 18.54 7.22 27.85
N GLY A 64 18.51 8.39 27.22
CA GLY A 64 19.62 9.34 27.24
C GLY A 64 19.96 9.83 28.64
N LEU A 65 18.94 10.11 29.46
CA LEU A 65 19.13 10.50 30.85
C LEU A 65 19.80 9.39 31.64
N ILE A 66 19.33 8.16 31.56
CA ILE A 66 19.90 7.00 32.27
C ILE A 66 21.35 6.75 31.84
N VAL A 67 21.60 6.71 30.52
CA VAL A 67 22.94 6.49 29.96
C VAL A 67 23.92 7.56 30.40
N SER A 68 23.48 8.83 30.50
CA SER A 68 24.35 9.95 30.94
C SER A 68 24.62 9.99 32.44
N LYS A 69 23.77 9.37 33.27
CA LYS A 69 23.86 9.43 34.74
C LYS A 69 24.50 8.20 35.40
N LEU A 70 24.57 7.09 34.69
CA LEU A 70 25.22 5.89 35.19
C LEU A 70 26.67 5.81 34.73
N GLU A 71 27.61 5.52 35.66
CA GLU A 71 29.02 5.28 35.31
C GLU A 71 29.19 4.06 34.39
N ARG A 72 28.33 3.06 34.54
CA ARG A 72 28.31 1.82 33.74
C ARG A 72 26.86 1.50 33.36
N PRO A 73 26.32 2.16 32.34
CA PRO A 73 24.98 1.88 31.88
C PRO A 73 24.89 0.48 31.24
N PRO A 74 23.75 -0.21 31.35
CA PRO A 74 23.55 -1.48 30.67
C PRO A 74 23.79 -1.38 29.17
N PRO A 75 24.57 -2.29 28.55
CA PRO A 75 24.92 -2.22 27.14
C PRO A 75 23.70 -2.16 26.20
N LEU A 76 22.65 -2.90 26.53
CA LEU A 76 21.40 -2.92 25.77
C LEU A 76 20.72 -1.55 25.74
N LEU A 77 20.70 -0.80 26.84
CA LEU A 77 20.11 0.55 26.87
C LEU A 77 20.95 1.56 26.11
N VAL A 78 22.29 1.43 26.17
CA VAL A 78 23.22 2.24 25.35
C VAL A 78 22.97 2.00 23.86
N ALA A 79 22.85 0.74 23.48
CA ALA A 79 22.58 0.33 22.09
C ALA A 79 21.23 0.92 21.62
N THR A 80 20.17 0.69 22.39
CA THR A 80 18.82 1.19 22.05
C THR A 80 18.80 2.72 21.94
N HIS A 81 19.43 3.45 22.87
CA HIS A 81 19.52 4.91 22.81
C HIS A 81 20.27 5.41 21.57
N LYS A 82 21.44 4.83 21.26
CA LYS A 82 22.21 5.20 20.07
C LYS A 82 21.41 5.00 18.78
N ILE A 83 20.71 3.89 18.68
CA ILE A 83 19.85 3.58 17.53
C ILE A 83 18.73 4.61 17.38
N MET A 84 18.09 5.00 18.49
CA MET A 84 17.01 5.99 18.47
C MET A 84 17.47 7.42 18.16
N THR A 85 18.72 7.74 18.44
CA THR A 85 19.26 9.13 18.32
C THR A 85 20.12 9.34 17.09
N ALA A 86 20.50 8.28 16.38
CA ALA A 86 21.32 8.39 15.19
C ALA A 86 20.47 8.76 13.97
N PRO A 87 20.56 9.98 13.44
CA PRO A 87 19.80 10.39 12.27
C PRO A 87 20.30 9.62 11.04
N GLY A 88 19.44 8.79 10.44
CA GLY A 88 19.74 8.08 9.18
C GLY A 88 20.93 7.13 9.29
N SER A 89 21.20 6.62 10.47
CA SER A 89 22.39 5.78 10.69
C SER A 89 22.26 4.49 9.91
N ASP A 90 23.19 4.35 9.01
CA ASP A 90 23.59 3.06 8.51
C ASP A 90 23.87 2.13 9.72
N LEU A 91 23.04 1.10 9.89
CA LEU A 91 23.22 0.12 10.96
C LEU A 91 24.58 -0.59 10.88
N SER A 92 25.36 -0.43 9.79
CA SER A 92 26.75 -0.85 9.71
C SER A 92 27.62 -0.25 10.82
N ASN A 93 27.28 0.96 11.30
CA ASN A 93 27.93 1.58 12.45
C ASN A 93 27.47 1.04 13.82
N THR A 94 26.44 0.17 13.85
CA THR A 94 26.04 -0.55 15.06
C THR A 94 26.76 -1.88 15.23
N ALA A 95 27.64 -2.27 14.29
CA ALA A 95 28.43 -3.49 14.38
C ALA A 95 29.12 -3.68 15.74
N PRO A 96 29.76 -2.64 16.36
CA PRO A 96 30.36 -2.78 17.68
C PRO A 96 29.35 -3.06 18.81
N LEU A 97 28.07 -2.69 18.62
CA LEU A 97 27.01 -2.97 19.58
C LEU A 97 26.49 -4.40 19.45
N LEU A 98 26.65 -4.98 18.26
CA LEU A 98 26.24 -6.35 17.94
C LEU A 98 27.33 -7.37 18.29
N GLU A 99 28.58 -6.95 18.49
CA GLU A 99 29.71 -7.83 18.90
C GLU A 99 29.47 -8.52 20.26
N ASN A 100 28.58 -7.97 21.08
CA ASN A 100 28.22 -8.55 22.38
C ASN A 100 26.93 -9.39 22.34
N LEU A 101 26.30 -9.56 21.18
CA LEU A 101 25.14 -10.43 21.05
C LEU A 101 25.59 -11.87 20.83
N ASP A 102 24.97 -12.79 21.57
CA ASP A 102 25.12 -14.22 21.33
C ASP A 102 24.34 -14.59 20.07
N THR A 103 25.08 -14.79 18.97
CA THR A 103 24.49 -15.18 17.67
C THR A 103 23.91 -16.59 17.68
N ASP A 104 24.22 -17.39 18.69
CA ASP A 104 23.66 -18.73 18.89
C ASP A 104 22.38 -18.70 19.75
N ASP A 105 22.04 -17.53 20.36
CA ASP A 105 20.78 -17.34 21.09
C ASP A 105 19.64 -16.91 20.14
N PRO A 106 18.65 -17.80 19.87
CA PRO A 106 17.54 -17.47 18.98
C PRO A 106 16.68 -16.31 19.48
N GLY A 107 16.65 -16.05 20.80
CA GLY A 107 15.90 -14.94 21.40
C GLY A 107 16.52 -13.59 21.06
N GLN A 108 17.83 -13.48 21.20
CA GLN A 108 18.57 -12.28 20.82
C GLN A 108 18.52 -12.05 19.30
N MET A 109 18.65 -13.10 18.52
CA MET A 109 18.57 -13.01 17.05
C MET A 109 17.16 -12.65 16.56
N LEU A 110 16.09 -13.14 17.23
CA LEU A 110 14.72 -12.71 16.93
C LEU A 110 14.53 -11.22 17.24
N ALA A 111 14.97 -10.77 18.42
CA ALA A 111 14.87 -9.37 18.82
C ALA A 111 15.61 -8.45 17.84
N LEU A 112 16.81 -8.84 17.42
CA LEU A 112 17.62 -8.12 16.44
C LEU A 112 16.93 -8.04 15.07
N ALA A 113 16.41 -9.16 14.57
CA ALA A 113 15.71 -9.19 13.29
C ALA A 113 14.46 -8.30 13.31
N MET A 114 13.68 -8.34 14.39
CA MET A 114 12.49 -7.49 14.55
C MET A 114 12.86 -6.01 14.63
N PHE A 115 13.96 -5.71 15.34
CA PHE A 115 14.48 -4.35 15.43
C PHE A 115 14.92 -3.83 14.04
N ARG A 116 15.71 -4.62 13.31
CA ARG A 116 16.14 -4.26 11.94
C ARG A 116 14.96 -4.08 10.99
N MET A 117 13.95 -4.95 11.05
CA MET A 117 12.72 -4.75 10.26
C MET A 117 12.08 -3.39 10.53
N ALA A 118 11.94 -2.99 11.80
CA ALA A 118 11.35 -1.71 12.17
C ALA A 118 12.21 -0.53 11.71
N ASP A 119 13.51 -0.58 11.95
CA ASP A 119 14.44 0.47 11.57
C ASP A 119 14.47 0.69 10.04
N TYR A 120 14.61 -0.38 9.27
CA TYR A 120 14.57 -0.29 7.80
C TYR A 120 13.24 0.28 7.29
N ARG A 121 12.10 -0.11 7.87
CA ARG A 121 10.79 0.45 7.51
C ARG A 121 10.68 1.94 7.82
N PHE A 122 11.16 2.38 8.99
CA PHE A 122 11.15 3.81 9.35
C PHE A 122 11.99 4.68 8.41
N HIS A 123 12.97 4.07 7.72
CA HIS A 123 13.78 4.72 6.68
C HIS A 123 13.29 4.44 5.26
N GLY A 124 12.16 3.75 5.08
CA GLY A 124 11.59 3.43 3.78
C GLY A 124 12.32 2.33 3.00
N ARG A 125 13.31 1.66 3.61
CA ARG A 125 14.13 0.57 3.05
C ARG A 125 13.39 -0.76 3.15
N THR A 126 12.34 -0.91 2.35
CA THR A 126 11.42 -2.06 2.48
C THR A 126 12.00 -3.36 1.98
N THR A 127 12.97 -3.33 1.07
CA THR A 127 13.67 -4.51 0.58
C THR A 127 14.48 -5.15 1.70
N GLU A 128 15.34 -4.37 2.36
CA GLU A 128 16.16 -4.86 3.48
C GLU A 128 15.33 -5.26 4.69
N ALA A 129 14.23 -4.55 4.94
CA ALA A 129 13.28 -4.96 5.96
C ALA A 129 12.70 -6.35 5.67
N SER A 130 12.35 -6.62 4.41
CA SER A 130 11.79 -7.90 3.98
C SER A 130 12.78 -9.06 4.09
N GLU A 131 14.08 -8.81 3.86
CA GLU A 131 15.15 -9.81 4.02
C GLU A 131 15.28 -10.31 5.47
N GLN A 132 14.85 -9.53 6.46
CA GLN A 132 14.90 -9.95 7.86
C GLN A 132 13.75 -10.90 8.25
N ILE A 133 12.73 -11.06 7.42
CA ILE A 133 11.54 -11.86 7.73
C ILE A 133 11.91 -13.32 7.95
N ASP A 134 12.69 -13.91 7.05
CA ASP A 134 13.06 -15.33 7.14
C ASP A 134 13.92 -15.59 8.39
N THR A 135 14.79 -14.66 8.75
CA THR A 135 15.58 -14.72 10.00
C THR A 135 14.66 -14.68 11.22
N ALA A 136 13.67 -13.80 11.25
CA ALA A 136 12.72 -13.71 12.35
C ALA A 136 11.87 -14.98 12.46
N GLU A 137 11.36 -15.52 11.34
CA GLU A 137 10.57 -16.75 11.31
C GLU A 137 11.38 -17.97 11.78
N ALA A 138 12.63 -18.10 11.33
CA ALA A 138 13.51 -19.21 11.72
C ALA A 138 13.82 -19.19 13.23
N ASN A 139 14.17 -18.01 13.79
CA ASN A 139 14.45 -17.88 15.22
C ASN A 139 13.21 -18.07 16.07
N LEU A 140 12.05 -17.57 15.64
CA LEU A 140 10.78 -17.81 16.32
C LEU A 140 10.44 -19.31 16.36
N ALA A 141 10.69 -20.04 15.28
CA ALA A 141 10.47 -21.49 15.23
C ALA A 141 11.34 -22.23 16.25
N GLN A 142 12.62 -21.85 16.42
CA GLN A 142 13.53 -22.45 17.41
C GLN A 142 13.11 -22.15 18.86
N LEU A 143 12.44 -21.02 19.08
CA LEU A 143 11.96 -20.61 20.40
C LEU A 143 10.61 -21.24 20.78
N ARG A 144 9.88 -21.83 19.84
CA ARG A 144 8.48 -22.25 19.99
C ARG A 144 8.23 -23.07 21.26
N ASP A 145 9.08 -24.02 21.55
CA ASP A 145 8.92 -24.93 22.70
C ASP A 145 9.58 -24.39 23.98
N LYS A 146 10.36 -23.31 23.88
CA LYS A 146 11.07 -22.68 24.99
C LYS A 146 10.29 -21.49 25.59
N LEU A 147 9.39 -20.88 24.82
CA LEU A 147 8.64 -19.71 25.26
C LEU A 147 7.49 -20.11 26.19
N PRO A 148 7.23 -19.32 27.26
CA PRO A 148 6.04 -19.47 28.07
C PRO A 148 4.77 -19.36 27.20
N ARG A 149 3.71 -20.11 27.55
CA ARG A 149 2.43 -20.08 26.80
C ARG A 149 1.81 -18.70 26.65
N GLN A 150 2.08 -17.79 27.57
CA GLN A 150 1.58 -16.39 27.58
C GLN A 150 2.63 -15.41 27.03
N SER A 151 3.69 -15.89 26.39
CA SER A 151 4.70 -15.02 25.79
C SER A 151 4.08 -14.15 24.69
N HIS A 152 4.39 -12.86 24.70
CA HIS A 152 3.96 -11.92 23.66
C HIS A 152 4.80 -12.03 22.38
N TRP A 153 5.97 -12.66 22.42
CA TRP A 153 6.92 -12.71 21.31
C TRP A 153 6.31 -13.27 20.01
N PRO A 154 5.55 -14.40 20.02
CA PRO A 154 4.97 -14.91 18.78
C PRO A 154 3.98 -13.95 18.14
N GLN A 155 3.15 -13.28 18.95
CA GLN A 155 2.16 -12.32 18.46
C GLN A 155 2.84 -11.05 17.94
N HIS A 156 3.81 -10.51 18.70
CA HIS A 156 4.59 -9.34 18.30
C HIS A 156 5.37 -9.60 17.00
N ALA A 157 6.09 -10.73 16.90
CA ALA A 157 6.79 -11.10 15.67
C ALA A 157 5.85 -11.23 14.47
N ALA A 158 4.67 -11.84 14.66
CA ALA A 158 3.68 -11.96 13.58
C ALA A 158 3.17 -10.58 13.11
N VAL A 159 2.96 -9.63 14.03
CA VAL A 159 2.58 -8.25 13.67
C VAL A 159 3.72 -7.54 12.93
N GLN A 160 4.97 -7.63 13.40
CA GLN A 160 6.11 -6.98 12.75
C GLN A 160 6.37 -7.54 11.35
N ILE A 161 6.28 -8.86 11.18
CA ILE A 161 6.37 -9.52 9.86
C ILE A 161 5.23 -9.03 8.96
N GLY A 162 4.01 -8.96 9.49
CA GLY A 162 2.85 -8.44 8.76
C GLY A 162 3.04 -7.00 8.30
N ASN A 163 3.54 -6.12 9.16
CA ASN A 163 3.83 -4.71 8.85
C ASN A 163 4.90 -4.61 7.74
N THR A 164 5.97 -5.39 7.86
CA THR A 164 7.05 -5.41 6.86
C THR A 164 6.54 -5.88 5.50
N ALA A 165 5.81 -7.00 5.47
CA ALA A 165 5.23 -7.51 4.23
C ALA A 165 4.22 -6.52 3.61
N MET A 166 3.40 -5.84 4.44
CA MET A 166 2.41 -4.85 3.99
C MET A 166 3.06 -3.65 3.32
N LEU A 167 4.10 -3.09 3.92
CA LEU A 167 4.84 -1.95 3.37
C LEU A 167 5.74 -2.34 2.19
N GLY A 168 6.23 -3.58 2.17
CA GLY A 168 6.91 -4.19 1.03
C GLY A 168 5.97 -4.55 -0.13
N GLY A 169 4.64 -4.56 0.10
CA GLY A 169 3.62 -4.84 -0.92
C GLY A 169 3.25 -6.32 -1.08
N ASP A 170 3.78 -7.22 -0.27
CA ASP A 170 3.31 -8.62 -0.18
C ASP A 170 2.09 -8.71 0.76
N PHE A 171 0.94 -8.29 0.24
CA PHE A 171 -0.31 -8.29 1.00
C PHE A 171 -0.79 -9.69 1.37
N THR A 172 -0.40 -10.72 0.63
CA THR A 172 -0.73 -12.12 0.95
C THR A 172 0.01 -12.57 2.22
N LYS A 173 1.32 -12.35 2.28
CA LYS A 173 2.13 -12.64 3.47
C LYS A 173 1.70 -11.77 4.66
N ALA A 174 1.38 -10.50 4.42
CA ALA A 174 0.87 -9.59 5.44
C ALA A 174 -0.41 -10.13 6.09
N LEU A 175 -1.43 -10.46 5.29
CA LEU A 175 -2.70 -11.02 5.77
C LEU A 175 -2.50 -12.35 6.52
N ALA A 176 -1.64 -13.24 6.01
CA ALA A 176 -1.32 -14.50 6.69
C ALA A 176 -0.68 -14.26 8.06
N SER A 177 0.24 -13.29 8.16
CA SER A 177 0.92 -12.94 9.42
C SER A 177 -0.02 -12.27 10.41
N PHE A 178 -0.86 -11.33 9.97
CA PHE A 178 -1.88 -10.72 10.82
C PHE A 178 -2.94 -11.74 11.28
N MET A 179 -3.34 -12.67 10.43
CA MET A 179 -4.24 -13.75 10.83
C MET A 179 -3.59 -14.64 11.90
N ARG A 180 -2.30 -14.97 11.76
CA ARG A 180 -1.54 -15.69 12.80
C ARG A 180 -1.54 -14.92 14.12
N ALA A 181 -1.30 -13.61 14.09
CA ALA A 181 -1.33 -12.76 15.29
C ALA A 181 -2.71 -12.77 15.99
N GLN A 182 -3.81 -12.78 15.22
CA GLN A 182 -5.18 -12.83 15.74
C GLN A 182 -5.56 -14.19 16.33
N MET A 183 -4.88 -15.27 15.94
CA MET A 183 -5.14 -16.64 16.46
C MET A 183 -4.36 -16.95 17.74
N LEU A 184 -3.36 -16.14 18.07
CA LEU A 184 -2.57 -16.30 19.28
C LEU A 184 -3.32 -15.75 20.51
N PRO A 185 -3.08 -16.32 21.71
CA PRO A 185 -3.68 -15.79 22.93
C PRO A 185 -3.30 -14.32 23.13
N PRO A 186 -4.28 -13.43 23.42
CA PRO A 186 -3.98 -12.02 23.66
C PRO A 186 -3.14 -11.84 24.92
N SER A 187 -2.13 -11.01 24.84
CA SER A 187 -1.34 -10.59 26.01
C SER A 187 -2.10 -9.51 26.81
N SER A 188 -2.13 -9.62 28.11
CA SER A 188 -2.72 -8.58 28.97
C SER A 188 -2.00 -7.22 28.83
N ARG A 189 -0.71 -7.26 28.61
CA ARG A 189 0.18 -6.08 28.48
C ARG A 189 0.19 -5.51 27.04
N PHE A 190 0.06 -6.37 26.04
CA PHE A 190 0.16 -6.01 24.61
C PHE A 190 -1.15 -6.28 23.86
N GLY A 191 -2.30 -6.03 24.49
CA GLY A 191 -3.62 -6.26 23.90
C GLY A 191 -3.84 -5.49 22.59
N PHE A 192 -3.16 -4.35 22.39
CA PHE A 192 -3.19 -3.58 21.14
C PHE A 192 -2.67 -4.37 19.92
N LEU A 193 -1.80 -5.38 20.08
CA LEU A 193 -1.27 -6.18 18.98
C LEU A 193 -2.36 -6.95 18.22
N GLU A 194 -3.36 -7.48 18.94
CA GLU A 194 -4.51 -8.13 18.29
C GLU A 194 -5.32 -7.10 17.50
N ARG A 195 -5.59 -5.95 18.09
CA ARG A 195 -6.33 -4.86 17.48
C ARG A 195 -5.60 -4.33 16.24
N GLU A 196 -4.29 -4.11 16.33
CA GLU A 196 -3.43 -3.70 15.23
C GLU A 196 -3.51 -4.69 14.06
N ALA A 197 -3.40 -5.99 14.33
CA ALA A 197 -3.48 -7.03 13.30
C ALA A 197 -4.86 -7.06 12.61
N ILE A 198 -5.96 -6.85 13.36
CA ILE A 198 -7.31 -6.78 12.79
C ILE A 198 -7.46 -5.55 11.89
N VAL A 199 -7.04 -4.38 12.38
CA VAL A 199 -7.18 -3.10 11.65
C VAL A 199 -6.35 -3.10 10.37
N LYS A 200 -5.10 -3.56 10.41
CA LYS A 200 -4.25 -3.65 9.23
C LYS A 200 -4.75 -4.66 8.21
N SER A 201 -5.33 -5.79 8.67
CA SER A 201 -6.04 -6.70 7.77
C SER A 201 -7.24 -6.01 7.10
N ALA A 202 -8.02 -5.24 7.87
CA ALA A 202 -9.15 -4.47 7.34
C ALA A 202 -8.69 -3.42 6.33
N LEU A 203 -7.58 -2.73 6.59
CA LEU A 203 -7.00 -1.72 5.70
C LEU A 203 -6.57 -2.31 4.35
N ILE A 204 -5.90 -3.47 4.35
CA ILE A 204 -5.56 -4.18 3.11
C ILE A 204 -6.84 -4.53 2.33
N HIS A 205 -7.87 -5.04 2.99
CA HIS A 205 -9.14 -5.37 2.34
C HIS A 205 -9.91 -4.14 1.84
N ALA A 206 -9.85 -3.01 2.54
CA ALA A 206 -10.45 -1.76 2.09
C ALA A 206 -9.75 -1.19 0.84
N CYS A 207 -8.42 -1.31 0.77
CA CYS A 207 -7.64 -0.79 -0.36
C CYS A 207 -7.71 -1.68 -1.60
N PHE A 208 -7.61 -2.99 -1.44
CA PHE A 208 -7.34 -3.93 -2.53
C PHE A 208 -8.29 -5.11 -2.59
N GLY A 209 -8.95 -5.42 -1.47
CA GLY A 209 -9.80 -6.59 -1.30
C GLY A 209 -11.29 -6.28 -1.36
N ASN A 210 -12.00 -6.64 -0.30
CA ASN A 210 -13.45 -6.59 -0.21
C ASN A 210 -13.89 -5.68 0.94
N ALA A 211 -14.63 -4.62 0.64
CA ALA A 211 -15.15 -3.65 1.61
C ALA A 211 -16.01 -4.31 2.72
N THR A 212 -16.83 -5.30 2.38
CA THR A 212 -17.63 -6.04 3.39
C THR A 212 -16.74 -6.83 4.36
N THR A 213 -15.61 -7.38 3.88
CA THR A 213 -14.63 -8.06 4.74
C THR A 213 -13.95 -7.05 5.66
N ALA A 214 -13.57 -5.89 5.13
CA ALA A 214 -12.98 -4.80 5.91
C ALA A 214 -13.94 -4.34 7.04
N ASP A 215 -15.20 -4.08 6.72
CA ASP A 215 -16.23 -3.71 7.69
C ASP A 215 -16.46 -4.79 8.75
N GLY A 216 -16.51 -6.07 8.33
CA GLY A 216 -16.61 -7.21 9.24
C GLY A 216 -15.43 -7.31 10.21
N LEU A 217 -14.22 -6.98 9.77
CA LEU A 217 -13.03 -6.92 10.63
C LEU A 217 -13.11 -5.74 11.60
N LEU A 218 -13.52 -4.55 11.16
CA LEU A 218 -13.69 -3.40 12.04
C LEU A 218 -14.70 -3.65 13.16
N LYS A 219 -15.79 -4.36 12.89
CA LYS A 219 -16.77 -4.75 13.94
C LYS A 219 -16.16 -5.64 15.03
N ARG A 220 -15.03 -6.31 14.75
CA ARG A 220 -14.32 -7.13 15.73
C ARG A 220 -13.39 -6.30 16.62
N THR A 221 -12.88 -5.15 16.15
CA THR A 221 -11.95 -4.31 16.93
C THR A 221 -12.55 -3.81 18.22
N GLY A 222 -13.85 -3.51 18.26
CA GLY A 222 -14.56 -3.08 19.46
C GLY A 222 -14.60 -4.11 20.60
N ARG A 223 -14.19 -5.35 20.35
CA ARG A 223 -14.07 -6.43 21.37
C ARG A 223 -12.65 -6.58 21.89
N ALA A 224 -11.65 -6.06 21.17
CA ALA A 224 -10.27 -6.12 21.60
C ALA A 224 -10.00 -5.13 22.74
N ARG A 225 -9.17 -5.57 23.70
CA ARG A 225 -8.84 -4.75 24.87
C ARG A 225 -7.93 -3.60 24.44
N ARG A 226 -8.29 -2.37 24.82
CA ARG A 226 -7.43 -1.20 24.68
C ARG A 226 -6.40 -1.15 25.81
N THR A 227 -5.25 -0.57 25.50
CA THR A 227 -4.14 -0.36 26.44
C THR A 227 -3.80 1.13 26.52
N SER A 228 -2.84 1.48 27.38
CA SER A 228 -2.27 2.83 27.44
C SER A 228 -1.14 3.06 26.44
N SER A 229 -0.90 2.13 25.53
CA SER A 229 0.14 2.25 24.49
C SER A 229 -0.11 3.44 23.57
N TRP A 230 0.95 4.15 23.21
CA TRP A 230 0.90 5.19 22.17
C TRP A 230 0.46 4.65 20.79
N CYS A 231 0.65 3.36 20.55
CA CYS A 231 0.18 2.71 19.31
C CYS A 231 -1.34 2.79 19.14
N GLU A 232 -2.11 2.95 20.24
CA GLU A 232 -3.57 3.00 20.15
C GLU A 232 -4.06 4.20 19.31
N ALA A 233 -3.38 5.35 19.36
CA ALA A 233 -3.72 6.49 18.54
C ALA A 233 -3.47 6.20 17.03
N GLN A 234 -2.36 5.52 16.73
CA GLN A 234 -2.07 5.10 15.35
C GLN A 234 -3.08 4.07 14.84
N ILE A 235 -3.50 3.13 15.68
CA ILE A 235 -4.52 2.14 15.32
C ILE A 235 -5.86 2.83 15.08
N ASP A 236 -6.23 3.83 15.89
CA ASP A 236 -7.45 4.63 15.69
C ASP A 236 -7.43 5.38 14.36
N ALA A 237 -6.31 6.00 13.99
CA ALA A 237 -6.14 6.66 12.70
C ALA A 237 -6.28 5.66 11.53
N GLN A 238 -5.72 4.46 11.67
CA GLN A 238 -5.84 3.41 10.65
C GLN A 238 -7.26 2.84 10.57
N GLU A 239 -7.99 2.71 11.69
CA GLU A 239 -9.43 2.40 11.67
C GLU A 239 -10.21 3.43 10.89
N GLU A 240 -9.87 4.71 11.06
CA GLU A 240 -10.54 5.80 10.34
C GLU A 240 -10.26 5.72 8.83
N PHE A 241 -9.03 5.38 8.41
CA PHE A 241 -8.76 5.09 6.99
C PHE A 241 -9.65 3.99 6.43
N VAL A 242 -9.84 2.90 7.17
CA VAL A 242 -10.72 1.82 6.71
C VAL A 242 -12.15 2.33 6.55
N ARG A 243 -12.66 3.12 7.52
CA ARG A 243 -14.00 3.70 7.45
C ARG A 243 -14.17 4.62 6.25
N ILE A 244 -13.19 5.52 6.02
CA ILE A 244 -13.18 6.41 4.86
C ILE A 244 -13.18 5.62 3.55
N LEU A 245 -12.29 4.61 3.42
CA LEU A 245 -12.16 3.79 2.21
C LEU A 245 -13.38 2.89 1.93
N THR A 246 -14.18 2.58 2.94
CA THR A 246 -15.41 1.78 2.82
C THR A 246 -16.67 2.62 2.88
N TYR A 247 -16.54 3.93 3.09
CA TYR A 247 -17.65 4.87 3.17
C TYR A 247 -18.32 5.04 1.81
N ALA A 248 -19.64 5.10 1.83
CA ALA A 248 -20.48 5.25 0.63
C ALA A 248 -21.32 6.56 0.67
N GLY A 249 -20.92 7.51 1.51
CA GLY A 249 -21.59 8.82 1.67
C GLY A 249 -20.94 9.93 0.83
N GLU A 250 -21.15 11.16 1.28
CA GLU A 250 -20.69 12.35 0.55
C GLU A 250 -19.15 12.47 0.57
N VAL A 251 -18.59 12.91 -0.55
CA VAL A 251 -17.13 13.01 -0.77
C VAL A 251 -16.52 14.05 0.16
N GLU A 252 -17.19 15.17 0.35
CA GLU A 252 -16.78 16.28 1.20
C GLU A 252 -16.58 15.82 2.65
N GLU A 253 -17.53 15.04 3.19
CA GLU A 253 -17.41 14.47 4.53
C GLU A 253 -16.20 13.52 4.64
N ALA A 254 -15.97 12.68 3.60
CA ALA A 254 -14.83 11.78 3.58
C ALA A 254 -13.50 12.55 3.55
N LEU A 255 -13.42 13.67 2.82
CA LEU A 255 -12.25 14.53 2.74
C LEU A 255 -11.98 15.23 4.08
N GLU A 256 -13.00 15.86 4.69
CA GLU A 256 -12.89 16.48 6.01
C GLU A 256 -12.37 15.49 7.07
N ARG A 257 -12.88 14.25 7.04
CA ARG A 257 -12.41 13.18 7.95
C ARG A 257 -10.98 12.78 7.70
N LEU A 258 -10.53 12.75 6.45
CA LEU A 258 -9.16 12.44 6.09
C LEU A 258 -8.20 13.57 6.54
N GLU A 259 -8.57 14.82 6.33
CA GLU A 259 -7.80 16.01 6.74
C GLU A 259 -7.68 16.14 8.26
N ALA A 260 -8.66 15.64 9.01
CA ALA A 260 -8.60 15.60 10.46
C ALA A 260 -7.55 14.63 11.03
N ILE A 261 -7.03 13.71 10.21
CA ILE A 261 -6.01 12.76 10.63
C ILE A 261 -4.62 13.42 10.53
N SER A 262 -3.94 13.55 11.66
CA SER A 262 -2.57 14.06 11.68
C SER A 262 -1.60 13.11 10.98
N LEU A 263 -0.75 13.62 10.09
CA LEU A 263 0.32 12.82 9.46
C LEU A 263 1.31 12.24 10.49
N GLN A 264 1.44 12.86 11.67
CA GLN A 264 2.28 12.34 12.75
C GLN A 264 1.66 11.09 13.39
N ASP A 265 0.32 11.01 13.46
CA ASP A 265 -0.39 9.86 14.02
C ASP A 265 -0.44 8.67 13.07
N ILE A 266 -0.14 8.87 11.80
CA ILE A 266 -0.12 7.81 10.77
C ILE A 266 1.18 6.98 10.84
N GLY A 267 2.31 7.62 11.16
CA GLY A 267 3.63 7.00 11.20
C GLY A 267 3.99 6.31 9.86
N GLU A 268 4.52 5.09 9.95
CA GLU A 268 4.93 4.30 8.77
C GLU A 268 3.79 3.94 7.80
N MET A 269 2.52 4.14 8.20
CA MET A 269 1.34 3.85 7.37
C MET A 269 0.92 5.01 6.44
N TRP A 270 1.73 6.06 6.31
CA TRP A 270 1.49 7.18 5.40
C TRP A 270 1.16 6.77 3.94
N PRO A 271 1.63 5.64 3.37
CA PRO A 271 1.24 5.24 2.03
C PRO A 271 -0.27 5.02 1.87
N PHE A 272 -0.96 4.61 2.94
CA PHE A 272 -2.40 4.37 2.92
C PHE A 272 -3.21 5.67 2.99
N TYR A 273 -2.65 6.74 3.56
CA TYR A 273 -3.20 8.10 3.41
C TYR A 273 -3.24 8.51 1.94
N ILE A 274 -2.16 8.29 1.20
CA ILE A 274 -2.11 8.58 -0.24
C ILE A 274 -3.16 7.77 -1.01
N VAL A 275 -3.39 6.51 -0.63
CA VAL A 275 -4.44 5.68 -1.26
C VAL A 275 -5.83 6.24 -0.97
N ALA A 276 -6.09 6.69 0.26
CA ALA A 276 -7.39 7.25 0.66
C ALA A 276 -7.64 8.59 -0.06
N LEU A 277 -6.68 9.52 -0.01
CA LEU A 277 -6.75 10.81 -0.69
C LEU A 277 -7.02 10.65 -2.19
N HIS A 278 -6.22 9.81 -2.85
CA HIS A 278 -6.41 9.54 -4.28
C HIS A 278 -7.82 9.01 -4.56
N ARG A 279 -8.32 8.04 -3.78
CA ARG A 279 -9.65 7.46 -4.02
C ARG A 279 -10.77 8.48 -3.84
N ILE A 280 -10.69 9.33 -2.82
CA ILE A 280 -11.71 10.34 -2.57
C ILE A 280 -11.77 11.35 -3.72
N LEU A 281 -10.64 11.97 -4.05
CA LEU A 281 -10.56 12.98 -5.10
C LEU A 281 -10.84 12.39 -6.50
N GLU A 282 -10.45 11.15 -6.74
CA GLU A 282 -10.75 10.40 -7.97
C GLU A 282 -12.26 10.21 -8.14
N VAL A 283 -12.97 9.77 -7.10
CA VAL A 283 -14.43 9.58 -7.12
C VAL A 283 -15.15 10.91 -7.25
N ALA A 284 -14.65 11.98 -6.62
CA ALA A 284 -15.16 13.34 -6.74
C ALA A 284 -14.99 13.93 -8.16
N GLY A 285 -14.10 13.39 -8.96
CA GLY A 285 -13.72 13.96 -10.26
C GLY A 285 -12.83 15.20 -10.17
N HIS A 286 -12.21 15.44 -9.02
CA HIS A 286 -11.30 16.58 -8.76
C HIS A 286 -9.89 16.28 -9.28
N HIS A 287 -9.75 16.03 -10.58
CA HIS A 287 -8.51 15.55 -11.19
C HIS A 287 -7.35 16.53 -11.08
N ASP A 288 -7.61 17.84 -11.30
CA ASP A 288 -6.58 18.88 -11.24
C ASP A 288 -6.05 19.05 -9.80
N GLU A 289 -6.94 19.00 -8.82
CA GLU A 289 -6.59 19.05 -7.41
C GLU A 289 -5.77 17.81 -7.01
N LEU A 290 -6.21 16.63 -7.44
CA LEU A 290 -5.51 15.38 -7.19
C LEU A 290 -4.08 15.40 -7.77
N GLU A 291 -3.90 15.88 -8.99
CA GLU A 291 -2.59 15.99 -9.64
C GLU A 291 -1.67 16.93 -8.84
N HIS A 292 -2.18 18.11 -8.46
CA HIS A 292 -1.44 19.07 -7.64
C HIS A 292 -1.08 18.52 -6.25
N GLN A 293 -2.02 17.87 -5.57
CA GLN A 293 -1.79 17.24 -4.27
C GLN A 293 -0.71 16.14 -4.36
N LEU A 294 -0.78 15.27 -5.37
CA LEU A 294 0.21 14.22 -5.56
C LEU A 294 1.60 14.76 -5.90
N GLU A 295 1.70 15.85 -6.66
CA GLU A 295 2.97 16.52 -6.95
C GLU A 295 3.57 17.13 -5.69
N MET A 296 2.76 17.82 -4.89
CA MET A 296 3.19 18.37 -3.61
C MET A 296 3.68 17.25 -2.68
N LEU A 297 2.92 16.15 -2.54
CA LEU A 297 3.29 15.01 -1.69
C LEU A 297 4.56 14.30 -2.19
N ASP A 298 4.79 14.25 -3.51
CA ASP A 298 6.03 13.68 -4.09
C ASP A 298 7.27 14.50 -3.72
N SER A 299 7.11 15.80 -3.47
CA SER A 299 8.19 16.70 -3.03
C SER A 299 8.52 16.60 -1.53
N LEU A 300 7.63 16.03 -0.72
CA LEU A 300 7.86 15.91 0.72
C LEU A 300 8.85 14.78 1.04
N PRO A 301 9.67 14.96 2.10
CA PRO A 301 10.68 13.99 2.50
C PRO A 301 10.07 12.80 3.27
N PHE A 302 9.09 12.12 2.67
CA PHE A 302 8.61 10.87 3.24
C PHE A 302 9.72 9.82 3.27
N PRO A 303 9.77 8.99 4.32
CA PRO A 303 10.74 7.91 4.40
C PRO A 303 10.40 6.85 3.33
N ARG A 304 11.08 6.92 2.18
CA ARG A 304 10.90 5.99 1.05
C ARG A 304 12.18 5.90 0.23
N VAL A 305 12.33 4.78 -0.44
CA VAL A 305 13.27 4.58 -1.55
C VAL A 305 12.44 4.32 -2.79
N ASP A 306 12.56 5.20 -3.80
CA ASP A 306 11.79 5.08 -5.06
C ASP A 306 12.07 3.70 -5.69
N GLY A 307 11.01 3.02 -6.13
CA GLY A 307 11.12 1.69 -6.72
C GLY A 307 11.24 0.54 -5.72
N GLU A 308 11.15 0.79 -4.42
CA GLU A 308 11.18 -0.25 -3.39
C GLU A 308 9.82 -0.44 -2.71
N GLY A 309 9.26 -1.62 -2.89
CA GLY A 309 8.03 -2.06 -2.25
C GLY A 309 6.85 -1.12 -2.47
N PHE A 310 5.81 -1.29 -1.67
CA PHE A 310 4.62 -0.44 -1.76
C PHE A 310 4.89 0.99 -1.31
N THR A 311 5.71 1.16 -0.27
CA THR A 311 6.07 2.48 0.28
C THR A 311 6.76 3.36 -0.76
N GLY A 312 7.76 2.84 -1.48
CA GLY A 312 8.46 3.59 -2.54
C GLY A 312 7.68 3.73 -3.84
N SER A 313 6.57 3.00 -3.99
CA SER A 313 5.80 2.94 -5.23
C SER A 313 4.48 3.69 -5.19
N VAL A 314 3.91 3.97 -4.01
CA VAL A 314 2.53 4.45 -3.90
C VAL A 314 2.29 5.78 -4.63
N ILE A 315 3.18 6.76 -4.50
CA ILE A 315 3.02 8.07 -5.15
C ILE A 315 3.15 7.93 -6.68
N PRO A 316 4.24 7.36 -7.24
CA PRO A 316 4.32 7.16 -8.68
C PRO A 316 3.18 6.33 -9.25
N LEU A 317 2.71 5.30 -8.55
CA LEU A 317 1.52 4.53 -8.95
C LEU A 317 0.25 5.39 -9.02
N LYS A 318 0.03 6.26 -8.03
CA LYS A 318 -1.14 7.13 -8.02
C LYS A 318 -1.06 8.20 -9.09
N ARG A 319 0.11 8.80 -9.33
CA ARG A 319 0.35 9.71 -10.45
C ARG A 319 0.12 9.02 -11.81
N ALA A 320 0.59 7.78 -11.97
CA ALA A 320 0.32 7.00 -13.18
C ALA A 320 -1.18 6.77 -13.40
N MET A 321 -1.93 6.42 -12.35
CA MET A 321 -3.37 6.22 -12.46
C MET A 321 -4.10 7.50 -12.83
N THR A 322 -3.74 8.65 -12.24
CA THR A 322 -4.30 9.96 -12.60
C THR A 322 -4.00 10.32 -14.06
N ALA A 323 -2.78 10.05 -14.54
CA ALA A 323 -2.42 10.26 -15.95
C ALA A 323 -3.24 9.37 -16.90
N LEU A 324 -3.52 8.10 -16.52
CA LEU A 324 -4.37 7.19 -17.32
C LEU A 324 -5.81 7.68 -17.42
N GLN A 325 -6.36 8.29 -16.38
CA GLN A 325 -7.71 8.88 -16.41
C GLN A 325 -7.83 10.00 -17.47
N SER A 326 -6.75 10.73 -17.68
CA SER A 326 -6.67 11.79 -18.70
C SER A 326 -6.17 11.27 -20.05
N GLY A 327 -6.07 9.93 -20.26
CA GLY A 327 -5.59 9.32 -21.50
C GLY A 327 -4.10 9.53 -21.78
N ARG A 328 -3.32 10.00 -20.79
CA ARG A 328 -1.88 10.29 -20.92
C ARG A 328 -1.03 9.03 -20.65
N GLY A 329 -1.19 8.00 -21.51
CA GLY A 329 -0.54 6.70 -21.32
C GLY A 329 0.98 6.73 -21.23
N ALA A 330 1.65 7.57 -22.04
CA ALA A 330 3.09 7.77 -21.99
C ALA A 330 3.58 8.29 -20.66
N GLU A 331 2.89 9.29 -20.14
CA GLU A 331 3.24 9.88 -18.85
C GLU A 331 3.02 8.87 -17.72
N ALA A 332 1.95 8.09 -17.80
CA ALA A 332 1.72 6.98 -16.87
C ALA A 332 2.89 5.98 -16.86
N LEU A 333 3.41 5.59 -18.03
CA LEU A 333 4.57 4.71 -18.11
C LEU A 333 5.81 5.30 -17.43
N ARG A 334 6.10 6.61 -17.65
CA ARG A 334 7.22 7.29 -16.99
C ARG A 334 7.09 7.30 -15.46
N PHE A 335 5.89 7.47 -14.94
CA PHE A 335 5.67 7.34 -13.49
C PHE A 335 5.87 5.89 -13.01
N LEU A 336 5.42 4.91 -13.79
CA LEU A 336 5.56 3.49 -13.44
C LEU A 336 7.02 3.01 -13.44
N ASP A 337 7.92 3.66 -14.19
CA ASP A 337 9.37 3.38 -14.14
C ASP A 337 9.99 3.68 -12.77
N ARG A 338 9.33 4.52 -11.93
CA ARG A 338 9.72 4.81 -10.55
C ARG A 338 9.05 3.89 -9.52
N ALA A 339 8.21 2.97 -9.93
CA ALA A 339 7.51 2.02 -9.06
C ALA A 339 8.17 0.64 -9.09
N ASP A 340 8.08 -0.12 -8.00
CA ASP A 340 8.60 -1.49 -7.93
C ASP A 340 7.88 -2.40 -8.94
N PRO A 341 8.59 -2.90 -9.97
CA PRO A 341 7.98 -3.72 -11.01
C PRO A 341 7.55 -5.10 -10.53
N ARG A 342 7.95 -5.52 -9.34
CA ARG A 342 7.59 -6.81 -8.75
C ARG A 342 6.16 -6.81 -8.22
N LEU A 343 5.63 -5.65 -7.82
CA LEU A 343 4.32 -5.53 -7.21
C LEU A 343 3.19 -5.86 -8.19
N THR A 344 2.24 -6.66 -7.74
CA THR A 344 1.02 -6.99 -8.50
C THR A 344 0.28 -5.72 -8.94
N TYR A 345 0.24 -4.70 -8.09
CA TYR A 345 -0.44 -3.44 -8.37
C TYR A 345 0.28 -2.62 -9.44
N THR A 346 1.62 -2.59 -9.45
CA THR A 346 2.41 -1.97 -10.53
C THR A 346 2.17 -2.67 -11.86
N LYS A 347 2.21 -4.00 -11.88
CA LYS A 347 1.94 -4.79 -13.08
C LYS A 347 0.53 -4.56 -13.65
N LEU A 348 -0.47 -4.40 -12.77
CA LEU A 348 -1.83 -4.05 -13.20
C LEU A 348 -1.90 -2.65 -13.83
N ALA A 349 -1.25 -1.66 -13.22
CA ALA A 349 -1.18 -0.31 -13.76
C ALA A 349 -0.40 -0.28 -15.09
N GLN A 350 0.69 -1.05 -15.20
CA GLN A 350 1.45 -1.22 -16.43
C GLN A 350 0.59 -1.83 -17.54
N SER A 351 -0.15 -2.90 -17.25
CA SER A 351 -1.07 -3.53 -18.18
C SER A 351 -2.17 -2.56 -18.67
N ALA A 352 -2.67 -1.70 -17.78
CA ALA A 352 -3.61 -0.65 -18.15
C ALA A 352 -2.96 0.42 -19.04
N ALA A 353 -1.75 0.87 -18.71
CA ALA A 353 -1.01 1.85 -19.52
C ALA A 353 -0.68 1.32 -20.92
N ASP A 354 -0.33 0.05 -21.05
CA ASP A 354 -0.05 -0.60 -22.31
C ASP A 354 -1.24 -0.58 -23.29
N LEU A 355 -2.50 -0.55 -22.78
CA LEU A 355 -3.69 -0.35 -23.63
C LEU A 355 -3.69 1.02 -24.31
N TYR A 356 -3.36 2.07 -23.56
CA TYR A 356 -3.38 3.45 -24.08
C TYR A 356 -2.26 3.72 -25.07
N VAL A 357 -1.14 3.02 -24.97
CA VAL A 357 -0.03 3.13 -25.92
C VAL A 357 -0.12 2.10 -27.05
N GLY A 358 -1.23 1.39 -27.16
CA GLY A 358 -1.50 0.47 -28.28
C GLY A 358 -0.86 -0.91 -28.17
N ARG A 359 -0.27 -1.26 -27.03
CA ARG A 359 0.35 -2.57 -26.77
C ARG A 359 -0.70 -3.57 -26.27
N THR A 360 -1.80 -3.70 -27.01
CA THR A 360 -3.01 -4.45 -26.62
C THR A 360 -2.71 -5.92 -26.28
N GLN A 361 -1.89 -6.60 -27.10
CA GLN A 361 -1.54 -8.00 -26.84
C GLN A 361 -0.72 -8.15 -25.55
N GLN A 362 0.24 -7.26 -25.31
CA GLN A 362 1.04 -7.26 -24.10
C GLN A 362 0.17 -7.03 -22.86
N ALA A 363 -0.76 -6.08 -22.92
CA ALA A 363 -1.72 -5.83 -21.84
C ALA A 363 -2.58 -7.06 -21.53
N MET A 364 -3.04 -7.78 -22.55
CA MET A 364 -3.81 -9.01 -22.40
C MET A 364 -2.99 -10.12 -21.74
N ASP A 365 -1.76 -10.35 -22.22
CA ASP A 365 -0.86 -11.39 -21.71
C ASP A 365 -0.51 -11.13 -20.24
N GLN A 366 -0.21 -9.88 -19.88
CA GLN A 366 0.04 -9.46 -18.51
C GLN A 366 -1.19 -9.67 -17.62
N ALA A 367 -2.38 -9.24 -18.08
CA ALA A 367 -3.61 -9.43 -17.33
C ALA A 367 -3.93 -10.91 -17.07
N LEU A 368 -3.66 -11.79 -18.05
CA LEU A 368 -3.81 -13.23 -17.88
C LEU A 368 -2.80 -13.81 -16.88
N ALA A 369 -1.54 -13.39 -16.94
CA ALA A 369 -0.48 -13.85 -16.05
C ALA A 369 -0.77 -13.52 -14.57
N LEU A 370 -1.40 -12.37 -14.30
CA LEU A 370 -1.70 -11.90 -12.95
C LEU A 370 -2.86 -12.63 -12.25
N ARG A 371 -3.50 -13.60 -12.87
CA ARG A 371 -4.67 -14.32 -12.32
C ARG A 371 -4.42 -14.96 -10.95
N LYS A 372 -3.21 -15.43 -10.69
CA LYS A 372 -2.86 -16.04 -9.39
C LYS A 372 -2.64 -14.98 -8.33
N ASP A 373 -1.99 -13.87 -8.70
CA ASP A 373 -1.56 -12.81 -7.79
C ASP A 373 -2.72 -11.93 -7.32
N THR A 374 -3.79 -11.81 -8.13
CA THR A 374 -5.00 -11.06 -7.78
C THR A 374 -6.03 -11.87 -7.00
N ARG A 375 -5.82 -13.20 -6.90
CA ARG A 375 -6.75 -14.08 -6.20
C ARG A 375 -6.84 -13.74 -4.71
N GLY A 376 -8.06 -13.51 -4.22
CA GLY A 376 -8.31 -13.10 -2.83
C GLY A 376 -8.39 -11.58 -2.64
N PHE A 377 -7.97 -10.80 -3.64
CA PHE A 377 -8.04 -9.34 -3.64
C PHE A 377 -9.08 -8.85 -4.67
N ARG A 378 -10.33 -8.75 -4.23
CA ARG A 378 -11.48 -8.50 -5.12
C ARG A 378 -11.30 -7.28 -6.03
N LEU A 379 -10.84 -6.14 -5.49
CA LEU A 379 -10.66 -4.94 -6.30
C LEU A 379 -9.52 -5.08 -7.32
N MET A 380 -8.45 -5.80 -6.97
CA MET A 380 -7.39 -6.12 -7.93
C MET A 380 -7.89 -7.07 -9.02
N GLU A 381 -8.69 -8.08 -8.64
CA GLU A 381 -9.26 -9.02 -9.60
C GLU A 381 -10.23 -8.35 -10.57
N ILE A 382 -11.08 -7.44 -10.08
CA ILE A 382 -11.99 -6.66 -10.95
C ILE A 382 -11.18 -5.78 -11.90
N ARG A 383 -10.15 -5.07 -11.43
CA ARG A 383 -9.28 -4.28 -12.31
C ARG A 383 -8.58 -5.12 -13.36
N ARG A 384 -8.04 -6.28 -12.98
CA ARG A 384 -7.42 -7.22 -13.92
C ARG A 384 -8.41 -7.66 -15.02
N LEU A 385 -9.63 -8.01 -14.63
CA LEU A 385 -10.66 -8.43 -15.57
C LEU A 385 -11.17 -7.25 -16.42
N SER A 386 -11.19 -6.03 -15.89
CA SER A 386 -11.50 -4.82 -16.64
C SER A 386 -10.45 -4.56 -17.72
N VAL A 387 -9.15 -4.68 -17.40
CA VAL A 387 -8.07 -4.58 -18.40
C VAL A 387 -8.20 -5.67 -19.46
N LEU A 388 -8.45 -6.92 -19.04
CA LEU A 388 -8.59 -8.04 -19.96
C LEU A 388 -9.76 -7.86 -20.93
N ALA A 389 -10.94 -7.49 -20.41
CA ALA A 389 -12.12 -7.22 -21.24
C ALA A 389 -11.87 -6.05 -22.22
N SER A 390 -11.23 -4.98 -21.74
CA SER A 390 -10.87 -3.82 -22.54
C SER A 390 -9.88 -4.18 -23.65
N ALA A 391 -8.87 -5.00 -23.35
CA ALA A 391 -7.90 -5.49 -24.33
C ALA A 391 -8.57 -6.34 -25.42
N GLN A 392 -9.45 -7.27 -25.03
CA GLN A 392 -10.22 -8.12 -25.95
C GLN A 392 -11.14 -7.27 -26.85
N TYR A 393 -11.80 -6.26 -26.28
CA TYR A 393 -12.64 -5.32 -27.04
C TYR A 393 -11.84 -4.54 -28.07
N ILE A 394 -10.70 -3.97 -27.69
CA ILE A 394 -9.81 -3.24 -28.60
C ILE A 394 -9.24 -4.16 -29.69
N ALA A 395 -8.95 -5.43 -29.37
CA ALA A 395 -8.50 -6.43 -30.31
C ALA A 395 -9.60 -6.87 -31.30
N GLY A 396 -10.87 -6.50 -31.06
CA GLY A 396 -12.01 -6.84 -31.92
C GLY A 396 -12.56 -8.23 -31.66
N ASP A 397 -12.44 -8.74 -30.43
CA ASP A 397 -13.02 -10.02 -30.00
C ASP A 397 -14.20 -9.78 -29.02
N PRO A 398 -15.42 -9.54 -29.54
CA PRO A 398 -16.58 -9.27 -28.72
C PRO A 398 -17.04 -10.47 -27.90
N GLU A 399 -16.82 -11.69 -28.41
CA GLU A 399 -17.24 -12.91 -27.71
C GLU A 399 -16.41 -13.11 -26.44
N ALA A 400 -15.08 -13.03 -26.54
CA ALA A 400 -14.18 -13.10 -25.39
C ALA A 400 -14.44 -11.96 -24.39
N THR A 401 -14.71 -10.73 -24.90
CA THR A 401 -15.05 -9.58 -24.06
C THR A 401 -16.28 -9.86 -23.19
N VAL A 402 -17.38 -10.26 -23.79
CA VAL A 402 -18.63 -10.58 -23.09
C VAL A 402 -18.43 -11.74 -22.11
N GLN A 403 -17.66 -12.77 -22.49
CA GLN A 403 -17.32 -13.86 -21.59
C GLN A 403 -16.54 -13.39 -20.36
N THR A 404 -15.59 -12.48 -20.53
CA THR A 404 -14.84 -11.90 -19.40
C THR A 404 -15.75 -11.08 -18.49
N LEU A 405 -16.68 -10.27 -19.05
CA LEU A 405 -17.67 -9.52 -18.28
C LEU A 405 -18.63 -10.44 -17.50
N ARG A 406 -19.00 -11.60 -18.07
CA ARG A 406 -19.78 -12.64 -17.35
C ARG A 406 -19.02 -13.21 -16.17
N TRP A 407 -17.71 -13.44 -16.30
CA TRP A 407 -16.88 -13.88 -15.17
C TRP A 407 -16.86 -12.85 -14.05
N VAL A 408 -16.79 -11.55 -14.38
CA VAL A 408 -16.87 -10.47 -13.38
C VAL A 408 -18.21 -10.47 -12.65
N ALA A 409 -19.31 -10.53 -13.40
CA ALA A 409 -20.66 -10.58 -12.82
C ALA A 409 -20.89 -11.84 -11.96
N GLY A 410 -20.21 -12.95 -12.29
CA GLY A 410 -20.22 -14.21 -11.55
C GLY A 410 -19.30 -14.26 -10.33
N LEU A 411 -18.56 -13.20 -10.00
CA LEU A 411 -17.76 -13.17 -8.77
C LEU A 411 -18.66 -13.33 -7.53
N PRO A 412 -18.15 -13.89 -6.43
CA PRO A 412 -18.93 -14.07 -5.20
C PRO A 412 -19.64 -12.77 -4.79
N ARG A 413 -20.96 -12.84 -4.57
CA ARG A 413 -21.88 -11.72 -4.28
C ARG A 413 -22.24 -10.84 -5.49
N GLY A 414 -21.89 -11.24 -6.71
CA GLY A 414 -22.11 -10.43 -7.89
C GLY A 414 -21.26 -9.16 -7.94
N LEU A 415 -21.47 -8.32 -8.93
CA LEU A 415 -20.82 -7.01 -9.06
C LEU A 415 -21.72 -5.95 -8.43
N SER A 416 -21.16 -5.04 -7.65
CA SER A 416 -21.91 -3.92 -7.05
C SER A 416 -21.91 -2.68 -7.93
N PRO A 417 -22.92 -1.77 -7.84
CA PRO A 417 -22.93 -0.51 -8.55
C PRO A 417 -21.68 0.36 -8.33
N HIS A 418 -21.12 0.35 -7.11
CA HIS A 418 -19.91 1.09 -6.78
C HIS A 418 -18.65 0.53 -7.44
N GLU A 419 -18.63 -0.76 -7.81
CA GLU A 419 -17.50 -1.39 -8.50
C GLU A 419 -17.52 -1.13 -10.01
N LEU A 420 -18.64 -0.67 -10.57
CA LEU A 420 -18.71 -0.30 -11.99
C LEU A 420 -17.77 0.85 -12.36
N VAL A 421 -17.36 1.69 -11.41
CA VAL A 421 -16.37 2.75 -11.64
C VAL A 421 -15.00 2.19 -12.15
N LEU A 422 -14.75 0.91 -11.94
CA LEU A 422 -13.54 0.24 -12.42
C LEU A 422 -13.61 -0.19 -13.89
N PHE A 423 -14.70 0.06 -14.58
CA PHE A 423 -14.91 -0.26 -15.99
C PHE A 423 -15.11 1.00 -16.83
N SER A 424 -14.60 0.98 -18.06
CA SER A 424 -14.86 2.04 -19.01
C SER A 424 -16.34 2.15 -19.35
N THR A 425 -16.72 3.28 -19.93
CA THR A 425 -18.11 3.52 -20.38
C THR A 425 -18.57 2.43 -21.36
N GLU A 426 -17.69 2.02 -22.31
CA GLU A 426 -18.00 0.97 -23.27
C GLU A 426 -18.23 -0.38 -22.59
N MET A 427 -17.40 -0.74 -21.60
CA MET A 427 -17.54 -2.00 -20.87
C MET A 427 -18.80 -2.03 -20.01
N ARG A 428 -19.19 -0.89 -19.42
CA ARG A 428 -20.45 -0.78 -18.67
C ARG A 428 -21.66 -0.97 -19.58
N MET A 429 -21.68 -0.30 -20.74
CA MET A 429 -22.76 -0.42 -21.72
C MET A 429 -22.88 -1.86 -22.24
N LEU A 430 -21.75 -2.46 -22.62
CA LEU A 430 -21.73 -3.84 -23.11
C LEU A 430 -22.17 -4.84 -22.04
N GLY A 431 -21.76 -4.63 -20.80
CA GLY A 431 -22.18 -5.45 -19.67
C GLY A 431 -23.68 -5.36 -19.42
N GLU A 432 -24.26 -4.14 -19.43
CA GLU A 432 -25.71 -3.93 -19.26
C GLU A 432 -26.53 -4.57 -20.39
N GLU A 433 -26.05 -4.52 -21.61
CA GLU A 433 -26.72 -5.09 -22.80
C GLU A 433 -26.62 -6.63 -22.85
N GLN A 434 -25.48 -7.24 -22.49
CA GLN A 434 -25.15 -8.62 -22.84
C GLN A 434 -24.93 -9.56 -21.65
N VAL A 435 -24.91 -9.02 -20.41
CA VAL A 435 -24.59 -9.82 -19.23
C VAL A 435 -25.76 -9.83 -18.25
N GLU A 436 -26.27 -11.03 -17.96
CA GLU A 436 -27.30 -11.21 -16.95
C GLU A 436 -26.76 -10.83 -15.56
N ASN A 437 -27.62 -10.20 -14.73
CA ASN A 437 -27.29 -9.69 -13.39
C ASN A 437 -26.19 -8.61 -13.34
N TRP A 438 -25.91 -7.95 -14.46
CA TRP A 438 -25.08 -6.74 -14.47
C TRP A 438 -25.81 -5.60 -13.78
N PRO A 439 -25.15 -4.80 -12.90
CA PRO A 439 -25.79 -3.64 -12.26
C PRO A 439 -26.20 -2.61 -13.31
N LYS A 440 -27.47 -2.13 -13.24
CA LYS A 440 -28.03 -1.20 -14.23
C LYS A 440 -27.64 0.25 -14.02
N THR A 441 -27.17 0.61 -12.83
CA THR A 441 -26.81 1.98 -12.49
C THR A 441 -25.41 1.99 -11.90
N ALA A 442 -24.50 2.70 -12.55
CA ALA A 442 -23.19 2.99 -11.98
C ALA A 442 -23.31 4.15 -10.99
N ILE A 443 -22.69 4.01 -9.83
CA ILE A 443 -22.52 5.09 -8.87
C ILE A 443 -21.09 5.64 -9.08
N GLY A 444 -21.00 6.83 -9.63
CA GLY A 444 -19.76 7.54 -9.93
C GLY A 444 -19.26 7.37 -11.37
N ASN A 445 -18.31 8.21 -11.73
CA ASN A 445 -17.64 8.21 -13.02
C ASN A 445 -16.71 6.99 -13.18
N ALA A 446 -16.31 6.68 -14.40
CA ALA A 446 -15.27 5.67 -14.63
C ALA A 446 -13.92 6.22 -14.14
N ILE A 447 -13.33 5.54 -13.15
CA ILE A 447 -12.08 5.96 -12.52
C ILE A 447 -10.87 5.10 -12.95
N PHE A 448 -11.15 3.99 -13.61
CA PHE A 448 -10.13 3.10 -14.15
C PHE A 448 -10.45 2.82 -15.61
N LEU A 449 -9.53 3.19 -16.52
CA LEU A 449 -9.73 3.11 -17.96
C LEU A 449 -11.02 3.85 -18.44
N PRO A 450 -11.20 5.15 -18.16
CA PRO A 450 -12.47 5.83 -18.42
C PRO A 450 -12.86 5.89 -19.89
N GLU A 451 -11.88 6.06 -20.78
CA GLU A 451 -12.07 6.06 -22.24
C GLU A 451 -11.09 5.10 -22.90
N LEU A 452 -11.61 4.17 -23.67
CA LEU A 452 -10.77 3.22 -24.39
C LEU A 452 -10.33 3.76 -25.76
N PRO A 453 -9.11 3.41 -26.22
CA PRO A 453 -8.73 3.61 -27.61
C PRO A 453 -9.75 2.95 -28.55
N LYS A 454 -10.21 3.69 -29.58
CA LYS A 454 -11.22 3.15 -30.51
C LYS A 454 -10.71 1.90 -31.20
N PRO A 455 -11.53 0.83 -31.31
CA PRO A 455 -11.15 -0.39 -32.05
C PRO A 455 -10.65 -0.07 -33.44
N GLY A 456 -9.53 -0.71 -33.86
CA GLY A 456 -8.92 -0.49 -35.16
C GLY A 456 -8.09 0.80 -35.32
N LYS A 457 -8.03 1.67 -34.30
CA LYS A 457 -7.14 2.86 -34.27
C LYS A 457 -5.82 2.64 -33.51
N THR A 458 -5.62 1.49 -32.91
CA THR A 458 -4.34 1.11 -32.28
C THR A 458 -3.28 0.81 -33.35
N LEU A 459 -2.05 1.30 -33.12
CA LEU A 459 -0.93 0.98 -33.98
C LEU A 459 -0.49 -0.46 -33.75
N THR A 460 -0.17 -1.16 -34.83
CA THR A 460 0.50 -2.47 -34.77
C THR A 460 1.97 -2.28 -34.39
N GLY A 461 2.63 -3.34 -33.87
CA GLY A 461 4.07 -3.29 -33.59
C GLY A 461 4.89 -2.80 -34.81
N ARG A 462 4.49 -3.19 -36.01
CA ARG A 462 5.15 -2.74 -37.26
C ARG A 462 4.94 -1.25 -37.54
N GLU A 463 3.76 -0.72 -37.26
CA GLU A 463 3.48 0.71 -37.42
C GLU A 463 4.24 1.53 -36.36
N ILE A 464 4.42 0.99 -35.15
CA ILE A 464 5.24 1.60 -34.09
C ILE A 464 6.71 1.64 -34.52
N GLU A 465 7.29 0.55 -35.02
CA GLU A 465 8.66 0.54 -35.53
C GLU A 465 8.88 1.60 -36.63
N ILE A 466 7.93 1.72 -37.56
CA ILE A 466 7.98 2.73 -38.62
C ILE A 466 7.91 4.14 -38.04
N LEU A 467 7.04 4.38 -37.08
CA LEU A 467 6.89 5.67 -36.42
C LEU A 467 8.16 6.05 -35.62
N THR A 468 8.77 5.09 -34.93
CA THR A 468 10.05 5.27 -34.25
C THR A 468 11.18 5.64 -35.22
N LEU A 469 11.29 4.97 -36.36
CA LEU A 469 12.28 5.31 -37.36
C LEU A 469 12.03 6.70 -37.98
N LEU A 470 10.76 7.09 -38.17
CA LEU A 470 10.41 8.45 -38.60
C LEU A 470 10.84 9.53 -37.56
N SER A 471 10.63 9.28 -36.28
CA SER A 471 11.03 10.22 -35.22
C SER A 471 12.55 10.37 -35.12
N GLN A 472 13.30 9.34 -35.52
CA GLN A 472 14.76 9.36 -35.66
C GLN A 472 15.26 10.07 -36.94
N GLY A 473 14.36 10.61 -37.76
CA GLY A 473 14.69 11.34 -38.96
C GLY A 473 14.98 10.47 -40.21
N HIS A 474 14.69 9.17 -40.17
CA HIS A 474 14.92 8.27 -41.31
C HIS A 474 13.94 8.54 -42.47
N THR A 475 14.45 8.53 -43.70
CA THR A 475 13.62 8.64 -44.88
C THR A 475 12.83 7.35 -45.14
N ARG A 476 11.80 7.42 -45.98
CA ARG A 476 11.02 6.22 -46.35
C ARG A 476 11.87 5.13 -47.02
N ALA A 477 12.96 5.51 -47.71
CA ALA A 477 13.91 4.58 -48.30
C ALA A 477 14.74 3.88 -47.23
N ASP A 478 15.26 4.65 -46.25
CA ASP A 478 16.03 4.11 -45.12
C ASP A 478 15.17 3.15 -44.27
N ILE A 479 13.89 3.50 -44.06
CA ILE A 479 12.94 2.64 -43.36
C ILE A 479 12.71 1.33 -44.11
N ALA A 480 12.57 1.39 -45.45
CA ALA A 480 12.41 0.21 -46.28
C ALA A 480 13.62 -0.72 -46.19
N GLU A 481 14.82 -0.16 -46.23
CA GLU A 481 16.07 -0.90 -46.07
C GLU A 481 16.22 -1.52 -44.68
N LYS A 482 16.07 -0.69 -43.61
CA LYS A 482 16.22 -1.16 -42.23
C LYS A 482 15.22 -2.25 -41.84
N LEU A 483 14.02 -2.18 -42.37
CA LEU A 483 12.95 -3.11 -42.05
C LEU A 483 12.85 -4.29 -43.05
N PHE A 484 13.74 -4.35 -44.04
CA PHE A 484 13.78 -5.38 -45.11
C PHE A 484 12.45 -5.53 -45.84
N ILE A 485 11.80 -4.40 -46.18
CA ILE A 485 10.52 -4.35 -46.90
C ILE A 485 10.59 -3.41 -48.11
N SER A 486 9.63 -3.54 -49.03
CA SER A 486 9.58 -2.64 -50.17
C SER A 486 9.16 -1.21 -49.79
N LEU A 487 9.60 -0.23 -50.56
CA LEU A 487 9.17 1.18 -50.42
C LEU A 487 7.65 1.32 -50.55
N SER A 488 7.00 0.49 -51.37
CA SER A 488 5.54 0.45 -51.49
C SER A 488 4.86 -0.04 -50.23
N THR A 489 5.46 -1.02 -49.53
CA THR A 489 4.99 -1.51 -48.26
C THR A 489 5.09 -0.43 -47.20
N VAL A 490 6.22 0.30 -47.11
CA VAL A 490 6.38 1.45 -46.21
C VAL A 490 5.30 2.51 -46.44
N LYS A 491 5.03 2.87 -47.72
CA LYS A 491 3.97 3.82 -48.04
C LYS A 491 2.58 3.36 -47.58
N THR A 492 2.30 2.07 -47.74
CA THR A 492 1.02 1.49 -47.31
C THR A 492 0.88 1.51 -45.79
N GLN A 493 1.95 1.12 -45.08
CA GLN A 493 1.99 1.15 -43.61
C GLN A 493 1.85 2.60 -43.08
N LEU A 494 2.54 3.57 -43.67
CA LEU A 494 2.41 4.98 -43.31
C LEU A 494 0.99 5.52 -43.54
N ARG A 495 0.32 5.14 -44.62
CA ARG A 495 -1.09 5.52 -44.81
C ARG A 495 -2.01 4.93 -43.75
N ALA A 496 -1.79 3.68 -43.38
CA ALA A 496 -2.54 3.03 -42.32
C ALA A 496 -2.27 3.70 -40.97
N LEU A 497 -1.01 3.98 -40.65
CA LEU A 497 -0.55 4.67 -39.44
C LEU A 497 -1.19 6.08 -39.34
N TYR A 498 -1.10 6.90 -40.38
CA TYR A 498 -1.69 8.25 -40.39
C TYR A 498 -3.20 8.22 -40.19
N ARG A 499 -3.89 7.28 -40.83
CA ARG A 499 -5.33 7.09 -40.66
C ARG A 499 -5.68 6.68 -39.19
N LYS A 500 -4.85 5.84 -38.58
CA LYS A 500 -5.04 5.40 -37.19
C LYS A 500 -4.76 6.51 -36.18
N LEU A 501 -3.77 7.35 -36.44
CA LEU A 501 -3.44 8.51 -35.62
C LEU A 501 -4.36 9.72 -35.91
N ASP A 502 -5.14 9.67 -36.99
CA ASP A 502 -6.02 10.77 -37.45
C ASP A 502 -5.21 12.01 -37.85
N VAL A 503 -4.09 11.82 -38.55
CA VAL A 503 -3.15 12.86 -38.96
C VAL A 503 -2.84 12.76 -40.45
N SER A 504 -2.26 13.83 -41.00
CA SER A 504 -1.95 13.89 -42.46
C SER A 504 -0.45 14.00 -42.77
N SER A 505 0.39 14.28 -41.79
CA SER A 505 1.82 14.48 -41.99
C SER A 505 2.69 13.60 -41.08
N ALA A 506 3.97 13.45 -41.45
CA ALA A 506 4.94 12.76 -40.59
C ALA A 506 5.20 13.51 -39.28
N ALA A 507 5.26 14.85 -39.35
CA ALA A 507 5.47 15.67 -38.16
C ALA A 507 4.29 15.54 -37.18
N ASP A 508 3.05 15.59 -37.67
CA ASP A 508 1.87 15.38 -36.87
C ASP A 508 1.82 13.96 -36.30
N ALA A 509 2.26 12.95 -37.09
CA ALA A 509 2.32 11.57 -36.61
C ALA A 509 3.33 11.37 -35.50
N ILE A 510 4.49 12.02 -35.56
CA ILE A 510 5.49 12.00 -34.51
C ILE A 510 4.94 12.69 -33.26
N PHE A 511 4.41 13.91 -33.38
CA PHE A 511 3.80 14.63 -32.29
C PHE A 511 2.68 13.83 -31.60
N GLU A 512 1.78 13.24 -32.39
CA GLU A 512 0.70 12.40 -31.85
C GLU A 512 1.22 11.09 -31.24
N GLY A 513 2.30 10.54 -31.78
CA GLY A 513 3.01 9.38 -31.24
C GLY A 513 3.64 9.66 -29.89
N GLU A 514 4.30 10.82 -29.74
CA GLU A 514 4.85 11.30 -28.47
C GLU A 514 3.71 11.57 -27.44
N ARG A 515 2.63 12.24 -27.89
CA ARG A 515 1.46 12.52 -27.04
C ARG A 515 0.80 11.23 -26.54
N ARG A 516 0.72 10.18 -27.38
CA ARG A 516 0.17 8.85 -26.98
C ARG A 516 1.20 7.96 -26.30
N GLY A 517 2.49 8.36 -26.27
CA GLY A 517 3.58 7.57 -25.70
C GLY A 517 3.93 6.31 -26.45
N VAL A 518 3.76 6.38 -27.73
CA VAL A 518 4.15 5.29 -28.64
C VAL A 518 5.61 5.46 -29.09
N LEU A 519 6.15 6.67 -28.86
CA LEU A 519 7.53 7.09 -29.12
C LEU A 519 8.29 7.36 -27.83
#